data_9e1fc9c8753aab679f719d0666af8fd4
#
_entry.id   9e1fc9c8753aab679f719d0666af8fd4
#
_cell.length_a   1.000
_cell.length_b   1.000
_cell.length_c   1.000
_cell.angle_alpha   90.00
_cell.angle_beta   90.00
_cell.angle_gamma   90.00
#
_symmetry.space_group_name_H-M   'P 1'
#
loop_
_entity.id
_entity.type
_entity.pdbx_description
1 polymer ?
#
loop_
_entity_poly.entity_id
_entity_poly.type
_entity_poly.pdbx_seq_one_letter_code
_entity_poly.pdbx_strand_id
1 'polypeptide(L)'
;STLLASSAASDVYKRQGKRLLITIDEVINSENIKIFASSFQIFLREEYPIYLLMTGLYENIYDLQNEKSLTFLYRAPKIILEPLNYTAIKSHYMRIFDINDEMADKMTLLTRGYPFAFQVLGYLYWDNRKDHTLEDIMPEYDQYLDEYVYSKIWAELSSKDKEILSVISESGYQSVKDIREKLDMKPELFSVYRDRLKRKGVIDTRQYGKIAMALPRFEEYVKNRLY
;
A
#
# COMPACT_ATOMS: atom_id res chain seq x y z
N SER A 1 -14.82 20.12 29.12
CA SER A 1 -15.68 19.10 29.79
C SER A 1 -15.45 17.70 29.25
N THR A 2 -15.05 17.53 27.99
CA THR A 2 -14.82 16.20 27.37
C THR A 2 -13.60 15.45 27.94
N LEU A 3 -12.56 16.18 28.33
CA LEU A 3 -11.34 15.61 28.94
C LEU A 3 -11.58 15.05 30.34
N LEU A 4 -12.44 15.68 31.14
CA LEU A 4 -12.77 15.21 32.49
C LEU A 4 -13.62 13.94 32.47
N ALA A 5 -14.55 13.81 31.50
CA ALA A 5 -15.35 12.60 31.34
C ALA A 5 -14.49 11.41 30.86
N SER A 6 -13.46 11.66 30.03
CA SER A 6 -12.52 10.61 29.58
C SER A 6 -11.61 10.16 30.70
N SER A 7 -11.16 11.05 31.60
CA SER A 7 -10.31 10.69 32.73
C SER A 7 -11.05 9.82 33.74
N ALA A 8 -12.30 10.16 34.07
CA ALA A 8 -13.13 9.36 34.98
C ALA A 8 -13.41 7.95 34.42
N ALA A 9 -13.69 7.82 33.13
CA ALA A 9 -13.83 6.51 32.49
C ALA A 9 -12.54 5.71 32.54
N SER A 10 -11.41 6.35 32.26
CA SER A 10 -10.08 5.71 32.31
C SER A 10 -9.69 5.24 33.71
N ASP A 11 -10.05 6.02 34.75
CA ASP A 11 -9.85 5.60 36.16
C ASP A 11 -10.67 4.37 36.54
N VAL A 12 -11.89 4.26 36.05
CA VAL A 12 -12.73 3.06 36.25
C VAL A 12 -12.09 1.83 35.60
N TYR A 13 -11.55 1.96 34.37
CA TYR A 13 -10.85 0.86 33.69
C TYR A 13 -9.57 0.45 34.41
N LYS A 14 -8.79 1.41 34.91
CA LYS A 14 -7.56 1.15 35.67
C LYS A 14 -7.84 0.35 36.95
N ARG A 15 -8.89 0.71 37.69
CA ARG A 15 -9.34 0.01 38.90
C ARG A 15 -9.87 -1.40 38.64
N GLN A 16 -10.43 -1.65 37.46
CA GLN A 16 -10.99 -2.95 37.09
C GLN A 16 -9.96 -3.89 36.44
N GLY A 17 -8.71 -3.48 36.29
CA GLY A 17 -7.66 -4.26 35.60
C GLY A 17 -7.92 -4.47 34.09
N LYS A 18 -8.85 -3.71 33.52
CA LYS A 18 -9.20 -3.79 32.08
C LYS A 18 -8.21 -3.00 31.24
N ARG A 19 -8.00 -3.47 30.03
CA ARG A 19 -7.20 -2.80 28.99
C ARG A 19 -8.12 -2.27 27.90
N LEU A 20 -7.81 -1.08 27.38
CA LEU A 20 -8.54 -0.49 26.26
C LEU A 20 -7.64 -0.48 25.02
N LEU A 21 -8.11 -1.01 23.91
CA LEU A 21 -7.49 -0.87 22.61
C LEU A 21 -8.34 0.08 21.77
N ILE A 22 -7.72 1.15 21.30
CA ILE A 22 -8.30 2.08 20.32
C ILE A 22 -7.71 1.74 18.95
N THR A 23 -8.57 1.50 17.98
CA THR A 23 -8.15 1.26 16.59
C THR A 23 -8.64 2.39 15.70
N ILE A 24 -7.76 2.92 14.85
CA ILE A 24 -8.09 3.93 13.85
C ILE A 24 -7.58 3.43 12.51
N ASP A 25 -8.53 3.21 11.59
CA ASP A 25 -8.23 2.75 10.25
C ASP A 25 -8.13 3.93 9.27
N GLU A 26 -7.31 3.80 8.25
CA GLU A 26 -7.07 4.80 7.20
C GLU A 26 -6.70 6.19 7.74
N VAL A 27 -5.76 6.26 8.71
CA VAL A 27 -5.32 7.56 9.22
C VAL A 27 -4.69 8.41 8.12
N ILE A 28 -5.05 9.70 8.15
CA ILE A 28 -4.46 10.74 7.32
C ILE A 28 -3.79 11.79 8.21
N ASN A 29 -2.80 12.52 7.69
CA ASN A 29 -2.16 13.61 8.43
C ASN A 29 -3.08 14.82 8.51
N SER A 30 -4.08 14.78 9.40
CA SER A 30 -5.06 15.83 9.64
C SER A 30 -4.93 16.42 11.03
N GLU A 31 -5.42 17.66 11.21
CA GLU A 31 -5.41 18.32 12.52
C GLU A 31 -6.17 17.54 13.59
N ASN A 32 -7.27 16.87 13.23
CA ASN A 32 -8.03 16.05 14.18
C ASN A 32 -7.20 14.84 14.69
N ILE A 33 -6.46 14.19 13.82
CA ILE A 33 -5.57 13.09 14.20
C ILE A 33 -4.40 13.61 15.04
N LYS A 34 -3.85 14.78 14.75
CA LYS A 34 -2.79 15.40 15.55
C LYS A 34 -3.28 15.73 16.96
N ILE A 35 -4.46 16.33 17.08
CA ILE A 35 -5.08 16.63 18.38
C ILE A 35 -5.33 15.34 19.16
N PHE A 36 -5.90 14.33 18.52
CA PHE A 36 -6.15 13.03 19.14
C PHE A 36 -4.85 12.39 19.64
N ALA A 37 -3.81 12.31 18.78
CA ALA A 37 -2.53 11.73 19.13
C ALA A 37 -1.83 12.50 20.27
N SER A 38 -1.91 13.83 20.27
CA SER A 38 -1.39 14.65 21.37
C SER A 38 -2.11 14.38 22.70
N SER A 39 -3.43 14.20 22.65
CA SER A 39 -4.24 13.84 23.83
C SER A 39 -3.89 12.42 24.30
N PHE A 40 -3.69 11.48 23.37
CA PHE A 40 -3.29 10.11 23.70
C PHE A 40 -1.93 10.06 24.40
N GLN A 41 -1.00 10.95 24.06
CA GLN A 41 0.29 11.05 24.76
C GLN A 41 0.15 11.36 26.25
N ILE A 42 -0.90 12.09 26.67
CA ILE A 42 -1.18 12.36 28.08
C ILE A 42 -1.52 11.06 28.81
N PHE A 43 -2.36 10.20 28.20
CA PHE A 43 -2.71 8.90 28.77
C PHE A 43 -1.50 7.99 28.94
N LEU A 44 -0.56 8.02 27.99
CA LEU A 44 0.68 7.26 28.09
C LEU A 44 1.55 7.72 29.28
N ARG A 45 1.65 9.03 29.50
CA ARG A 45 2.41 9.60 30.63
C ARG A 45 1.80 9.28 31.98
N GLU A 46 0.49 9.17 32.04
CA GLU A 46 -0.27 8.82 33.25
C GLU A 46 -0.40 7.31 33.45
N GLU A 47 0.27 6.50 32.60
CA GLU A 47 0.32 5.04 32.68
C GLU A 47 -1.06 4.38 32.65
N TYR A 48 -2.01 4.96 31.91
CA TYR A 48 -3.28 4.30 31.66
C TYR A 48 -3.09 3.04 30.80
N PRO A 49 -3.85 1.96 31.06
CA PRO A 49 -3.77 0.71 30.30
C PRO A 49 -4.51 0.84 28.94
N ILE A 50 -4.12 1.84 28.14
CA ILE A 50 -4.72 2.18 26.84
C ILE A 50 -3.68 1.96 25.76
N TYR A 51 -4.08 1.29 24.70
CA TYR A 51 -3.28 0.97 23.54
C TYR A 51 -3.90 1.60 22.30
N LEU A 52 -3.06 2.04 21.36
CA LEU A 52 -3.48 2.63 20.10
C LEU A 52 -2.89 1.82 18.95
N LEU A 53 -3.75 1.38 18.05
CA LEU A 53 -3.38 0.80 16.77
C LEU A 53 -3.91 1.69 15.65
N MET A 54 -3.01 2.21 14.83
CA MET A 54 -3.37 3.00 13.66
C MET A 54 -2.93 2.28 12.40
N THR A 55 -3.80 2.22 11.41
CA THR A 55 -3.47 1.76 10.05
C THR A 55 -3.59 2.90 9.06
N GLY A 56 -2.88 2.82 7.95
CA GLY A 56 -2.94 3.83 6.90
C GLY A 56 -1.89 3.61 5.82
N LEU A 57 -1.97 4.39 4.77
CA LEU A 57 -0.96 4.39 3.72
C LEU A 57 0.41 4.80 4.30
N TYR A 58 1.46 4.19 3.77
CA TYR A 58 2.83 4.45 4.24
C TYR A 58 3.16 5.95 4.30
N GLU A 59 2.77 6.73 3.29
CA GLU A 59 3.01 8.17 3.22
C GLU A 59 2.33 8.90 4.39
N ASN A 60 1.06 8.62 4.65
CA ASN A 60 0.31 9.24 5.76
C ASN A 60 0.89 8.91 7.13
N ILE A 61 1.26 7.64 7.35
CA ILE A 61 1.92 7.21 8.60
C ILE A 61 3.29 7.86 8.74
N TYR A 62 4.06 7.93 7.65
CA TYR A 62 5.37 8.58 7.64
C TYR A 62 5.27 10.06 7.98
N ASP A 63 4.35 10.80 7.38
CA ASP A 63 4.16 12.21 7.63
C ASP A 63 3.71 12.48 9.07
N LEU A 64 2.79 11.67 9.57
CA LEU A 64 2.32 11.77 10.96
C LEU A 64 3.44 11.49 11.97
N GLN A 65 4.33 10.54 11.71
CA GLN A 65 5.47 10.24 12.57
C GLN A 65 6.55 11.33 12.56
N ASN A 66 6.69 12.07 11.46
CA ASN A 66 7.64 13.16 11.36
C ASN A 66 7.07 14.51 11.85
N GLU A 67 5.82 14.51 12.32
CA GLU A 67 5.22 15.71 12.92
C GLU A 67 5.94 16.07 14.22
N LYS A 68 6.43 17.31 14.32
CA LYS A 68 7.26 17.78 15.45
C LYS A 68 6.58 17.65 16.81
N SER A 69 5.26 17.77 16.85
CA SER A 69 4.45 17.64 18.05
C SER A 69 4.19 16.21 18.50
N LEU A 70 4.45 15.22 17.63
CA LEU A 70 4.08 13.81 17.82
C LEU A 70 5.28 12.86 17.87
N THR A 71 6.41 13.33 18.44
CA THR A 71 7.68 12.57 18.47
C THR A 71 7.58 11.18 19.11
N PHE A 72 6.57 10.93 19.95
CA PHE A 72 6.34 9.62 20.54
C PHE A 72 5.91 8.56 19.50
N LEU A 73 5.24 8.96 18.42
CA LEU A 73 4.86 8.07 17.32
C LEU A 73 6.09 7.54 16.56
N TYR A 74 7.17 8.32 16.52
CA TYR A 74 8.42 7.87 15.90
C TYR A 74 9.01 6.62 16.60
N ARG A 75 8.76 6.50 17.91
CA ARG A 75 9.23 5.36 18.73
C ARG A 75 8.24 4.21 18.79
N ALA A 76 7.02 4.40 18.26
CA ALA A 76 6.01 3.33 18.25
C ALA A 76 6.46 2.16 17.36
N PRO A 77 6.18 0.92 17.76
CA PRO A 77 6.41 -0.25 16.92
C PRO A 77 5.68 -0.09 15.58
N LYS A 78 6.34 -0.52 14.51
CA LYS A 78 5.82 -0.42 13.13
C LYS A 78 5.64 -1.82 12.56
N ILE A 79 4.49 -2.04 11.96
CA ILE A 79 4.21 -3.25 11.17
C ILE A 79 4.04 -2.79 9.73
N ILE A 80 4.98 -3.16 8.87
CA ILE A 80 4.90 -2.88 7.44
C ILE A 80 4.32 -4.12 6.78
N LEU A 81 3.18 -3.95 6.09
CA LEU A 81 2.56 -5.02 5.34
C LEU A 81 3.29 -5.19 4.00
N GLU A 82 3.90 -6.34 3.84
CA GLU A 82 4.54 -6.74 2.59
C GLU A 82 3.52 -7.36 1.64
N PRO A 83 3.84 -7.45 0.34
CA PRO A 83 3.03 -8.21 -0.60
C PRO A 83 2.78 -9.65 -0.09
N LEU A 84 1.63 -10.20 -0.41
CA LEU A 84 1.30 -11.58 -0.05
C LEU A 84 2.36 -12.55 -0.57
N ASN A 85 2.65 -13.57 0.25
CA ASN A 85 3.66 -14.56 -0.08
C ASN A 85 3.27 -15.36 -1.33
N TYR A 86 4.17 -15.44 -2.29
CA TYR A 86 3.98 -16.13 -3.56
C TYR A 86 3.53 -17.60 -3.37
N THR A 87 4.24 -18.36 -2.54
CA THR A 87 3.92 -19.78 -2.31
C THR A 87 2.54 -19.95 -1.66
N ALA A 88 2.17 -19.03 -0.76
CA ALA A 88 0.85 -19.03 -0.11
C ALA A 88 -0.28 -18.77 -1.13
N ILE A 89 -0.12 -17.79 -2.03
CA ILE A 89 -1.09 -17.51 -3.10
C ILE A 89 -1.22 -18.72 -4.01
N LYS A 90 -0.09 -19.25 -4.50
CA LYS A 90 -0.04 -20.39 -5.40
C LYS A 90 -0.75 -21.61 -4.81
N SER A 91 -0.40 -21.98 -3.59
CA SER A 91 -1.03 -23.10 -2.87
C SER A 91 -2.52 -22.87 -2.64
N HIS A 92 -2.93 -21.61 -2.39
CA HIS A 92 -4.33 -21.29 -2.22
C HIS A 92 -5.12 -21.47 -3.51
N TYR A 93 -4.63 -20.97 -4.64
CA TYR A 93 -5.26 -21.15 -5.95
C TYR A 93 -5.35 -22.63 -6.35
N MET A 94 -4.27 -23.38 -6.18
CA MET A 94 -4.29 -24.84 -6.44
C MET A 94 -5.39 -25.55 -5.65
N ARG A 95 -5.49 -25.27 -4.35
CA ARG A 95 -6.46 -25.92 -3.47
C ARG A 95 -7.90 -25.53 -3.77
N ILE A 96 -8.17 -24.25 -4.07
CA ILE A 96 -9.54 -23.74 -4.26
C ILE A 96 -10.08 -24.07 -5.65
N PHE A 97 -9.23 -24.02 -6.66
CA PHE A 97 -9.66 -24.17 -8.05
C PHE A 97 -9.38 -25.57 -8.64
N ASP A 98 -8.67 -26.42 -7.90
CA ASP A 98 -8.21 -27.74 -8.38
C ASP A 98 -7.46 -27.63 -9.71
N ILE A 99 -6.55 -26.66 -9.81
CA ILE A 99 -5.73 -26.40 -10.99
C ILE A 99 -4.31 -26.91 -10.80
N ASN A 100 -3.65 -27.16 -11.93
CA ASN A 100 -2.27 -27.62 -11.93
C ASN A 100 -1.28 -26.52 -11.51
N ASP A 101 -0.04 -26.92 -11.28
CA ASP A 101 1.04 -26.08 -10.81
C ASP A 101 1.33 -24.89 -11.76
N GLU A 102 1.31 -25.14 -13.08
CA GLU A 102 1.58 -24.15 -14.11
C GLU A 102 0.52 -23.02 -14.13
N MET A 103 -0.75 -23.39 -14.08
CA MET A 103 -1.85 -22.41 -14.04
C MET A 103 -1.82 -21.59 -12.76
N ALA A 104 -1.60 -22.24 -11.61
CA ALA A 104 -1.50 -21.56 -10.33
C ALA A 104 -0.30 -20.59 -10.30
N ASP A 105 0.82 -20.98 -10.90
CA ASP A 105 1.99 -20.16 -11.06
C ASP A 105 1.68 -18.91 -11.88
N LYS A 106 1.10 -19.08 -13.06
CA LYS A 106 0.68 -18.01 -13.95
C LYS A 106 -0.26 -17.01 -13.25
N MET A 107 -1.31 -17.51 -12.59
CA MET A 107 -2.23 -16.66 -11.83
C MET A 107 -1.53 -15.91 -10.70
N THR A 108 -0.64 -16.58 -9.97
CA THR A 108 0.11 -15.96 -8.86
C THR A 108 0.99 -14.82 -9.35
N LEU A 109 1.72 -15.02 -10.45
CA LEU A 109 2.58 -13.98 -11.04
C LEU A 109 1.77 -12.76 -11.48
N LEU A 110 0.55 -12.94 -11.99
CA LEU A 110 -0.34 -11.86 -12.38
C LEU A 110 -0.77 -10.98 -11.20
N THR A 111 -0.74 -11.49 -9.98
CA THR A 111 -1.14 -10.70 -8.79
C THR A 111 0.00 -9.87 -8.19
N ARG A 112 1.26 -10.22 -8.46
CA ARG A 112 2.46 -9.66 -7.79
C ARG A 112 2.35 -9.61 -6.26
N GLY A 113 1.51 -10.44 -5.66
CA GLY A 113 1.26 -10.43 -4.22
C GLY A 113 0.34 -9.29 -3.74
N TYR A 114 -0.24 -8.51 -4.65
CA TYR A 114 -1.16 -7.44 -4.29
C TYR A 114 -2.52 -8.01 -3.85
N PRO A 115 -2.97 -7.77 -2.60
CA PRO A 115 -4.14 -8.46 -2.04
C PRO A 115 -5.43 -8.28 -2.85
N PHE A 116 -5.71 -7.07 -3.31
CA PHE A 116 -6.90 -6.80 -4.14
C PHE A 116 -6.83 -7.57 -5.47
N ALA A 117 -5.68 -7.54 -6.14
CA ALA A 117 -5.46 -8.28 -7.39
C ALA A 117 -5.63 -9.79 -7.20
N PHE A 118 -5.12 -10.33 -6.08
CA PHE A 118 -5.31 -11.74 -5.73
C PHE A 118 -6.80 -12.10 -5.60
N GLN A 119 -7.57 -11.26 -4.91
CA GLN A 119 -9.01 -11.51 -4.72
C GLN A 119 -9.79 -11.39 -6.02
N VAL A 120 -9.57 -10.31 -6.79
CA VAL A 120 -10.28 -10.06 -8.05
C VAL A 120 -9.97 -11.15 -9.07
N LEU A 121 -8.70 -11.50 -9.27
CA LEU A 121 -8.34 -12.55 -10.21
C LEU A 121 -8.94 -13.89 -9.81
N GLY A 122 -8.93 -14.21 -8.51
CA GLY A 122 -9.55 -15.41 -7.97
C GLY A 122 -11.07 -15.43 -8.20
N TYR A 123 -11.75 -14.30 -7.97
CA TYR A 123 -13.18 -14.17 -8.21
C TYR A 123 -13.52 -14.37 -9.69
N LEU A 124 -12.86 -13.64 -10.57
CA LEU A 124 -13.11 -13.74 -12.02
C LEU A 124 -12.82 -15.13 -12.56
N TYR A 125 -11.73 -15.75 -12.13
CA TYR A 125 -11.41 -17.11 -12.53
C TYR A 125 -12.46 -18.10 -12.03
N TRP A 126 -12.91 -17.98 -10.77
CA TRP A 126 -13.96 -18.86 -10.23
C TRP A 126 -15.26 -18.77 -11.01
N ASP A 127 -15.69 -17.57 -11.34
CA ASP A 127 -16.97 -17.31 -11.99
C ASP A 127 -16.98 -17.79 -13.45
N ASN A 128 -15.84 -17.63 -14.13
CA ASN A 128 -15.73 -17.84 -15.57
C ASN A 128 -15.05 -19.16 -15.99
N ARG A 129 -14.45 -19.95 -15.07
CA ARG A 129 -13.56 -21.08 -15.38
C ARG A 129 -14.16 -22.22 -16.21
N LYS A 130 -15.50 -22.29 -16.33
CA LYS A 130 -16.19 -23.31 -17.13
C LYS A 130 -16.23 -22.98 -18.62
N ASP A 131 -16.32 -21.70 -18.92
CA ASP A 131 -16.64 -21.23 -20.27
C ASP A 131 -15.54 -20.34 -20.89
N HIS A 132 -14.59 -19.88 -20.07
CA HIS A 132 -13.55 -18.93 -20.49
C HIS A 132 -12.16 -19.38 -20.01
N THR A 133 -11.16 -18.97 -20.77
CA THR A 133 -9.75 -19.13 -20.41
C THR A 133 -9.29 -18.04 -19.46
N LEU A 134 -8.08 -18.15 -18.90
CA LEU A 134 -7.48 -17.08 -18.11
C LEU A 134 -7.29 -15.80 -18.94
N GLU A 135 -6.95 -15.95 -20.20
CA GLU A 135 -6.74 -14.86 -21.16
C GLU A 135 -8.04 -14.09 -21.44
N ASP A 136 -9.16 -14.77 -21.51
CA ASP A 136 -10.46 -14.16 -21.79
C ASP A 136 -10.94 -13.24 -20.65
N ILE A 137 -10.55 -13.51 -19.42
CA ILE A 137 -10.92 -12.70 -18.25
C ILE A 137 -9.95 -11.54 -17.98
N MET A 138 -8.81 -11.47 -18.67
CA MET A 138 -7.82 -10.43 -18.44
C MET A 138 -8.32 -9.00 -18.69
N PRO A 139 -9.16 -8.70 -19.70
CA PRO A 139 -9.69 -7.37 -19.88
C PRO A 139 -10.55 -6.91 -18.69
N GLU A 140 -11.39 -7.80 -18.15
CA GLU A 140 -12.21 -7.50 -16.98
C GLU A 140 -11.36 -7.33 -15.72
N TYR A 141 -10.32 -8.16 -15.56
CA TYR A 141 -9.34 -8.02 -14.48
C TYR A 141 -8.64 -6.66 -14.53
N ASP A 142 -8.19 -6.22 -15.70
CA ASP A 142 -7.58 -4.90 -15.89
C ASP A 142 -8.55 -3.77 -15.57
N GLN A 143 -9.84 -3.92 -15.95
CA GLN A 143 -10.88 -2.95 -15.63
C GLN A 143 -11.08 -2.81 -14.11
N TYR A 144 -11.14 -3.92 -13.37
CA TYR A 144 -11.25 -3.86 -11.90
C TYR A 144 -10.05 -3.15 -11.28
N LEU A 145 -8.82 -3.44 -11.74
CA LEU A 145 -7.62 -2.77 -11.25
C LEU A 145 -7.62 -1.27 -11.57
N ASP A 146 -8.08 -0.88 -12.76
CA ASP A 146 -8.23 0.52 -13.14
C ASP A 146 -9.23 1.24 -12.24
N GLU A 147 -10.46 0.77 -12.19
CA GLU A 147 -11.56 1.45 -11.52
C GLU A 147 -11.35 1.59 -10.01
N TYR A 148 -10.88 0.53 -9.36
CA TYR A 148 -10.81 0.49 -7.89
C TYR A 148 -9.46 0.90 -7.32
N VAL A 149 -8.39 0.93 -8.15
CA VAL A 149 -7.03 1.21 -7.65
C VAL A 149 -6.33 2.28 -8.48
N TYR A 150 -6.15 2.04 -9.79
CA TYR A 150 -5.18 2.81 -10.57
C TYR A 150 -5.63 4.21 -10.91
N SER A 151 -6.92 4.40 -11.19
CA SER A 151 -7.48 5.72 -11.49
C SER A 151 -7.28 6.69 -10.32
N LYS A 152 -7.45 6.23 -9.08
CA LYS A 152 -7.19 7.04 -7.87
C LYS A 152 -5.70 7.38 -7.74
N ILE A 153 -4.83 6.36 -7.82
CA ILE A 153 -3.37 6.57 -7.74
C ILE A 153 -2.93 7.56 -8.82
N TRP A 154 -3.39 7.37 -10.06
CA TRP A 154 -3.03 8.22 -11.20
C TRP A 154 -3.47 9.67 -11.04
N ALA A 155 -4.64 9.91 -10.45
CA ALA A 155 -5.14 11.25 -10.17
C ALA A 155 -4.26 12.03 -9.17
N GLU A 156 -3.63 11.32 -8.23
CA GLU A 156 -2.76 11.90 -7.21
C GLU A 156 -1.31 12.13 -7.67
N LEU A 157 -0.94 11.64 -8.86
CA LEU A 157 0.41 11.78 -9.41
C LEU A 157 0.59 13.12 -10.11
N SER A 158 1.73 13.76 -9.87
CA SER A 158 2.14 14.95 -10.64
C SER A 158 2.46 14.59 -12.09
N SER A 159 2.47 15.60 -12.97
CA SER A 159 2.87 15.41 -14.37
C SER A 159 4.27 14.79 -14.50
N LYS A 160 5.19 15.18 -13.63
CA LYS A 160 6.56 14.62 -13.63
C LYS A 160 6.61 13.18 -13.12
N ASP A 161 5.76 12.81 -12.14
CA ASP A 161 5.63 11.40 -11.72
C ASP A 161 5.15 10.53 -12.89
N LYS A 162 4.14 11.01 -13.62
CA LYS A 162 3.57 10.32 -14.78
C LYS A 162 4.60 10.13 -15.89
N GLU A 163 5.40 11.15 -16.18
CA GLU A 163 6.51 11.09 -17.14
C GLU A 163 7.58 10.05 -16.72
N ILE A 164 7.93 10.00 -15.44
CA ILE A 164 8.87 8.99 -14.93
C ILE A 164 8.28 7.58 -15.05
N LEU A 165 7.01 7.41 -14.67
CA LEU A 165 6.33 6.12 -14.77
C LEU A 165 6.17 5.67 -16.23
N SER A 166 5.99 6.59 -17.18
CA SER A 166 5.95 6.24 -18.60
C SER A 166 7.24 5.56 -19.07
N VAL A 167 8.38 6.11 -18.69
CA VAL A 167 9.69 5.50 -19.02
C VAL A 167 9.87 4.15 -18.32
N ILE A 168 9.46 4.04 -17.03
CA ILE A 168 9.57 2.77 -16.29
C ILE A 168 8.62 1.70 -16.89
N SER A 169 7.49 2.08 -17.46
CA SER A 169 6.53 1.13 -18.04
C SER A 169 6.98 0.45 -19.33
N GLU A 170 8.03 0.93 -19.99
CA GLU A 170 8.48 0.40 -21.28
C GLU A 170 8.97 -1.05 -21.19
N SER A 171 9.64 -1.40 -20.09
CA SER A 171 10.14 -2.77 -19.85
C SER A 171 10.31 -3.03 -18.35
N GLY A 172 10.40 -4.28 -17.93
CA GLY A 172 10.55 -4.70 -16.53
C GLY A 172 11.57 -3.91 -15.71
N TYR A 173 12.50 -4.56 -15.01
CA TYR A 173 13.52 -3.85 -14.24
C TYR A 173 14.48 -3.07 -15.14
N GLN A 174 14.47 -1.75 -15.00
CA GLN A 174 15.36 -0.83 -15.73
C GLN A 174 16.41 -0.23 -14.81
N SER A 175 17.60 0.05 -15.37
CA SER A 175 18.66 0.75 -14.67
C SER A 175 18.24 2.18 -14.32
N VAL A 176 18.48 2.60 -13.08
CA VAL A 176 18.29 4.00 -12.64
C VAL A 176 19.03 4.98 -13.55
N LYS A 177 20.21 4.60 -14.05
CA LYS A 177 21.00 5.43 -14.96
C LYS A 177 20.26 5.65 -16.28
N ASP A 178 19.78 4.56 -16.90
CA ASP A 178 19.10 4.62 -18.21
C ASP A 178 17.79 5.42 -18.14
N ILE A 179 17.01 5.23 -17.06
CA ILE A 179 15.79 6.01 -16.82
C ILE A 179 16.11 7.50 -16.72
N ARG A 180 17.16 7.87 -15.97
CA ARG A 180 17.57 9.26 -15.82
C ARG A 180 18.04 9.89 -17.12
N GLU A 181 18.82 9.14 -17.91
CA GLU A 181 19.31 9.60 -19.21
C GLU A 181 18.16 9.85 -20.18
N LYS A 182 17.16 8.96 -20.23
CA LYS A 182 15.94 9.16 -21.02
C LYS A 182 15.12 10.40 -20.61
N LEU A 183 15.14 10.72 -19.32
CA LEU A 183 14.38 11.84 -18.75
C LEU A 183 15.18 13.16 -18.68
N ASP A 184 16.46 13.14 -19.06
CA ASP A 184 17.41 14.25 -18.86
C ASP A 184 17.37 14.80 -17.41
N MET A 185 17.38 13.88 -16.43
CA MET A 185 17.26 14.23 -15.02
C MET A 185 18.59 14.09 -14.27
N LYS A 186 18.91 15.12 -13.46
CA LYS A 186 20.02 15.06 -12.51
C LYS A 186 19.77 14.02 -11.40
N PRO A 187 20.83 13.37 -10.88
CA PRO A 187 20.71 12.33 -9.84
C PRO A 187 19.90 12.77 -8.61
N GLU A 188 20.18 13.98 -8.12
CA GLU A 188 19.58 14.52 -6.91
C GLU A 188 18.05 14.67 -7.07
N LEU A 189 17.65 15.26 -8.19
CA LEU A 189 16.25 15.46 -8.52
C LEU A 189 15.52 14.14 -8.71
N PHE A 190 16.11 13.22 -9.48
CA PHE A 190 15.52 11.90 -9.70
C PHE A 190 15.35 11.11 -8.38
N SER A 191 16.30 11.23 -7.45
CA SER A 191 16.24 10.56 -6.15
C SER A 191 14.99 11.00 -5.36
N VAL A 192 14.65 12.29 -5.38
CA VAL A 192 13.44 12.81 -4.70
C VAL A 192 12.17 12.19 -5.27
N TYR A 193 12.04 12.14 -6.60
CA TYR A 193 10.89 11.54 -7.26
C TYR A 193 10.83 10.02 -7.03
N ARG A 194 11.96 9.33 -7.15
CA ARG A 194 12.05 7.90 -6.87
C ARG A 194 11.59 7.57 -5.45
N ASP A 195 12.03 8.31 -4.45
CA ASP A 195 11.67 8.07 -3.06
C ASP A 195 10.19 8.36 -2.81
N ARG A 196 9.61 9.37 -3.48
CA ARG A 196 8.18 9.65 -3.46
C ARG A 196 7.36 8.52 -4.09
N LEU A 197 7.72 8.07 -5.30
CA LEU A 197 7.02 6.98 -5.99
C LEU A 197 7.14 5.65 -5.22
N LYS A 198 8.29 5.42 -4.59
CA LYS A 198 8.49 4.26 -3.69
C LYS A 198 7.54 4.33 -2.49
N ARG A 199 7.43 5.48 -1.82
CA ARG A 199 6.51 5.67 -0.69
C ARG A 199 5.04 5.49 -1.10
N LYS A 200 4.68 5.90 -2.30
CA LYS A 200 3.35 5.64 -2.88
C LYS A 200 3.13 4.17 -3.28
N GLY A 201 4.14 3.33 -3.19
CA GLY A 201 4.03 1.90 -3.51
C GLY A 201 3.87 1.58 -5.00
N VAL A 202 4.13 2.54 -5.90
CA VAL A 202 3.94 2.34 -7.35
C VAL A 202 5.18 1.80 -8.06
N ILE A 203 6.35 1.92 -7.45
CA ILE A 203 7.61 1.37 -7.99
C ILE A 203 8.27 0.39 -7.01
N ASP A 204 8.91 -0.62 -7.58
CA ASP A 204 9.76 -1.59 -6.89
C ASP A 204 11.23 -1.22 -7.05
N THR A 205 11.93 -1.09 -5.94
CA THR A 205 13.35 -0.73 -5.87
C THR A 205 14.18 -1.78 -5.12
N ARG A 206 13.66 -2.99 -4.92
CA ARG A 206 14.34 -4.07 -4.18
C ARG A 206 15.59 -4.54 -4.87
N GLN A 207 15.65 -4.47 -6.19
CA GLN A 207 16.87 -4.79 -6.94
C GLN A 207 17.78 -3.56 -6.98
N TYR A 208 19.02 -3.70 -6.45
CA TYR A 208 19.97 -2.59 -6.39
C TYR A 208 20.24 -1.96 -7.76
N GLY A 209 20.18 -0.65 -7.81
CA GLY A 209 20.42 0.13 -9.04
C GLY A 209 19.36 0.00 -10.12
N LYS A 210 18.27 -0.71 -9.86
CA LYS A 210 17.18 -0.92 -10.81
C LYS A 210 15.80 -0.55 -10.23
N ILE A 211 14.87 -0.27 -11.11
CA ILE A 211 13.48 0.09 -10.78
C ILE A 211 12.54 -0.67 -11.73
N ALA A 212 11.43 -1.14 -11.18
CA ALA A 212 10.30 -1.66 -11.95
C ALA A 212 8.98 -1.13 -11.39
N MET A 213 7.87 -1.36 -12.09
CA MET A 213 6.55 -1.15 -11.53
C MET A 213 6.28 -2.16 -10.41
N ALA A 214 5.70 -1.70 -9.29
CA ALA A 214 5.38 -2.56 -8.16
C ALA A 214 4.00 -3.23 -8.30
N LEU A 215 3.03 -2.51 -8.85
CA LEU A 215 1.64 -2.97 -8.94
C LEU A 215 1.43 -3.91 -10.14
N PRO A 216 0.55 -4.91 -10.01
CA PRO A 216 0.27 -5.86 -11.09
C PRO A 216 -0.32 -5.15 -12.31
N ARG A 217 0.22 -5.42 -13.50
CA ARG A 217 -0.28 -4.88 -14.79
C ARG A 217 -0.36 -3.35 -14.88
N PHE A 218 0.32 -2.63 -13.97
CA PHE A 218 0.31 -1.17 -13.97
C PHE A 218 1.08 -0.59 -15.16
N GLU A 219 2.01 -1.36 -15.74
CA GLU A 219 2.68 -1.00 -16.99
C GLU A 219 1.69 -0.81 -18.13
N GLU A 220 0.75 -1.72 -18.30
CA GLU A 220 -0.30 -1.66 -19.32
C GLU A 220 -1.22 -0.47 -19.09
N TYR A 221 -1.63 -0.26 -17.83
CA TYR A 221 -2.43 0.89 -17.46
C TYR A 221 -1.76 2.22 -17.83
N VAL A 222 -0.47 2.38 -17.47
CA VAL A 222 0.29 3.60 -17.78
C VAL A 222 0.41 3.81 -19.29
N LYS A 223 0.74 2.76 -20.06
CA LYS A 223 0.82 2.83 -21.52
C LYS A 223 -0.49 3.29 -22.15
N ASN A 224 -1.62 2.73 -21.73
CA ASN A 224 -2.94 3.06 -22.25
C ASN A 224 -3.41 4.49 -21.94
N ARG A 225 -2.79 5.16 -20.97
CA ARG A 225 -3.10 6.55 -20.58
C ARG A 225 -2.23 7.60 -21.26
N LEU A 226 -1.19 7.19 -21.97
CA LEU A 226 -0.26 8.06 -22.67
C LEU A 226 -0.61 8.25 -24.15
N TYR A 227 -1.51 7.42 -24.67
CA TYR A 227 -2.03 7.46 -26.04
C TYR A 227 -3.55 7.74 -26.01
#